data_28546e0fb958cb45077f56c2ca60222a
#
_entry.id   28546e0fb958cb45077f56c2ca60222a
#
_cell.length_a   1.000
_cell.length_b   1.000
_cell.length_c   1.000
_cell.angle_alpha   90.00
_cell.angle_beta   90.00
_cell.angle_gamma   90.00
#
_symmetry.space_group_name_H-M   'P 1'
#
loop_
_entity.id
_entity.type
_entity.pdbx_description
1 polymer ?
#
loop_
_entity_poly.entity_id
_entity_poly.type
_entity_poly.pdbx_seq_one_letter_code
_entity_poly.pdbx_strand_id
1 'polypeptide(L)'
;EEYNLKLIEKKDSDIKKKHTSFGPHRDDVFFFWDQKQIKNHGSQGEHKLFLALLKITEQLFLSQKTQKTPIFLIDDMFANLDKERSKKLLRFVERFKNKEKKTQTIITTTNIVNIKENDFFLEFNEVNKHHLQINGTT
;
A
#
# COMPACT_ATOMS: atom_id res chain seq x y z
N GLU A 1 5.52 -19.08 25.10
CA GLU A 1 6.21 -20.36 25.44
C GLU A 1 6.02 -21.42 24.34
N GLU A 2 4.82 -21.73 23.90
CA GLU A 2 4.51 -22.73 22.87
C GLU A 2 5.21 -22.45 21.52
N TYR A 3 5.30 -21.19 21.11
CA TYR A 3 5.98 -20.78 19.87
C TYR A 3 7.46 -21.16 19.87
N ASN A 4 8.15 -20.90 20.99
CA ASN A 4 9.58 -21.22 21.12
C ASN A 4 9.83 -22.73 21.12
N LEU A 5 8.94 -23.51 21.73
CA LEU A 5 9.03 -24.98 21.73
C LEU A 5 8.93 -25.53 20.31
N LYS A 6 8.00 -25.03 19.49
CA LYS A 6 7.87 -25.40 18.07
C LYS A 6 9.09 -25.04 17.24
N LEU A 7 9.72 -23.87 17.49
CA LEU A 7 10.98 -23.50 16.81
C LEU A 7 12.09 -24.47 17.16
N ILE A 8 12.24 -24.87 18.42
CA ILE A 8 13.25 -25.83 18.86
C ILE A 8 13.00 -27.20 18.22
N GLU A 9 11.76 -27.68 18.22
CA GLU A 9 11.36 -28.95 17.60
C GLU A 9 11.70 -29.01 16.10
N LYS A 10 11.50 -27.91 15.37
CA LYS A 10 11.72 -27.86 13.92
C LYS A 10 13.16 -27.58 13.52
N LYS A 11 14.03 -27.17 14.46
CA LYS A 11 15.38 -26.67 14.19
C LYS A 11 16.23 -27.62 13.29
N ASP A 12 16.34 -28.90 13.65
CA ASP A 12 17.18 -29.83 12.92
C ASP A 12 16.66 -30.12 11.50
N SER A 13 15.33 -30.17 11.35
CA SER A 13 14.68 -30.29 10.06
C SER A 13 14.91 -29.06 9.18
N ASP A 14 14.82 -27.86 9.76
CA ASP A 14 14.96 -26.59 9.07
C ASP A 14 16.40 -26.36 8.61
N ILE A 15 17.40 -26.78 9.42
CA ILE A 15 18.79 -26.74 9.04
C ILE A 15 19.04 -27.65 7.82
N LYS A 16 18.48 -28.87 7.83
CA LYS A 16 18.62 -29.82 6.70
C LYS A 16 17.97 -29.27 5.42
N LYS A 17 16.81 -28.63 5.56
CA LYS A 17 16.04 -28.04 4.43
C LYS A 17 16.57 -26.67 3.98
N LYS A 18 17.49 -26.06 4.74
CA LYS A 18 18.02 -24.70 4.51
C LYS A 18 16.95 -23.60 4.48
N HIS A 19 15.80 -23.84 5.11
CA HIS A 19 14.75 -22.83 5.27
C HIS A 19 13.89 -23.15 6.50
N THR A 20 13.32 -22.13 7.11
CA THR A 20 12.40 -22.28 8.24
C THR A 20 11.04 -22.79 7.76
N SER A 21 10.50 -23.80 8.44
CA SER A 21 9.20 -24.41 8.15
C SER A 21 8.07 -23.91 9.06
N PHE A 22 8.40 -23.18 10.11
CA PHE A 22 7.47 -22.65 11.09
C PHE A 22 7.76 -21.19 11.38
N GLY A 23 6.71 -20.36 11.53
CA GLY A 23 6.82 -18.95 11.85
C GLY A 23 5.81 -18.08 11.08
N PRO A 24 5.67 -16.78 11.42
CA PRO A 24 4.69 -15.89 10.82
C PRO A 24 4.75 -15.79 9.29
N HIS A 25 5.90 -16.02 8.71
CA HIS A 25 6.10 -16.04 7.25
C HIS A 25 5.51 -17.29 6.56
N ARG A 26 5.03 -18.27 7.34
CA ARG A 26 4.36 -19.49 6.88
C ARG A 26 2.86 -19.50 7.20
N ASP A 27 2.43 -18.53 7.98
CA ASP A 27 1.02 -18.41 8.33
C ASP A 27 0.23 -17.84 7.15
N ASP A 28 -0.96 -18.39 6.93
CA ASP A 28 -1.92 -17.84 5.98
C ASP A 28 -2.77 -16.79 6.68
N VAL A 29 -2.89 -15.61 6.06
CA VAL A 29 -3.76 -14.55 6.53
C VAL A 29 -4.98 -14.46 5.62
N PHE A 30 -6.15 -14.67 6.20
CA PHE A 30 -7.42 -14.62 5.46
C PHE A 30 -8.13 -13.31 5.75
N PHE A 31 -8.49 -12.60 4.67
CA PHE A 31 -9.23 -11.36 4.76
C PHE A 31 -10.64 -11.54 4.21
N PHE A 32 -11.60 -10.97 4.91
CA PHE A 32 -13.01 -11.08 4.58
C PHE A 32 -13.61 -9.69 4.39
N TRP A 33 -14.45 -9.54 3.37
CA TRP A 33 -15.29 -8.38 3.11
C TRP A 33 -16.73 -8.87 2.96
N ASP A 34 -17.67 -8.36 3.75
CA ASP A 34 -19.04 -8.85 3.82
C ASP A 34 -19.12 -10.37 3.91
N GLN A 35 -18.37 -10.95 4.84
CA GLN A 35 -18.29 -12.40 5.11
C GLN A 35 -17.74 -13.25 3.96
N LYS A 36 -17.35 -12.64 2.83
CA LYS A 36 -16.73 -13.31 1.70
C LYS A 36 -15.22 -13.11 1.74
N GLN A 37 -14.48 -14.20 1.54
CA GLN A 37 -13.03 -14.12 1.46
C GLN A 37 -12.63 -13.34 0.20
N ILE A 38 -11.91 -12.23 0.38
CA ILE A 38 -11.52 -11.35 -0.72
C ILE A 38 -10.72 -12.08 -1.79
N LYS A 39 -9.76 -12.92 -1.38
CA LYS A 39 -8.90 -13.67 -2.29
C LYS A 39 -9.67 -14.45 -3.34
N ASN A 40 -10.82 -15.04 -2.98
CA ASN A 40 -11.57 -15.96 -3.82
C ASN A 40 -12.80 -15.33 -4.48
N HIS A 41 -13.35 -14.26 -3.88
CA HIS A 41 -14.64 -13.71 -4.29
C HIS A 41 -14.60 -12.22 -4.64
N GLY A 42 -13.47 -11.55 -4.37
CA GLY A 42 -13.33 -10.13 -4.66
C GLY A 42 -13.18 -9.86 -6.16
N SER A 43 -13.82 -8.80 -6.66
CA SER A 43 -13.52 -8.22 -7.97
C SER A 43 -12.12 -7.60 -7.98
N GLN A 44 -11.53 -7.37 -9.16
CA GLN A 44 -10.23 -6.70 -9.27
C GLN A 44 -10.20 -5.33 -8.57
N GLY A 45 -11.28 -4.57 -8.67
CA GLY A 45 -11.40 -3.27 -8.00
C GLY A 45 -11.45 -3.40 -6.47
N GLU A 46 -12.14 -4.42 -5.95
CA GLU A 46 -12.18 -4.70 -4.51
C GLU A 46 -10.83 -5.16 -3.97
N HIS A 47 -10.08 -5.99 -4.71
CA HIS A 47 -8.72 -6.36 -4.35
C HIS A 47 -7.81 -5.13 -4.26
N LYS A 48 -7.84 -4.24 -5.28
CA LYS A 48 -7.03 -3.02 -5.27
C LYS A 48 -7.42 -2.09 -4.13
N LEU A 49 -8.71 -1.88 -3.90
CA LEU A 49 -9.19 -1.07 -2.78
C LEU A 49 -8.74 -1.64 -1.44
N PHE A 50 -8.86 -2.94 -1.28
CA PHE A 50 -8.44 -3.62 -0.06
C PHE A 50 -6.93 -3.47 0.20
N LEU A 51 -6.10 -3.70 -0.83
CA LEU A 51 -4.64 -3.50 -0.72
C LEU A 51 -4.30 -2.06 -0.36
N ALA A 52 -5.00 -1.09 -0.95
CA ALA A 52 -4.83 0.31 -0.60
C ALA A 52 -5.12 0.59 0.87
N LEU A 53 -6.25 0.08 1.38
CA LEU A 53 -6.64 0.22 2.79
C LEU A 53 -5.62 -0.44 3.72
N LEU A 54 -5.13 -1.62 3.36
CA LEU A 54 -4.12 -2.34 4.13
C LEU A 54 -2.82 -1.53 4.21
N LYS A 55 -2.35 -0.97 3.09
CA LYS A 55 -1.14 -0.14 3.04
C LYS A 55 -1.28 1.16 3.82
N ILE A 56 -2.44 1.80 3.80
CA ILE A 56 -2.71 2.98 4.63
C ILE A 56 -2.66 2.61 6.11
N THR A 57 -3.26 1.48 6.48
CA THR A 57 -3.24 0.98 7.87
C THR A 57 -1.81 0.65 8.32
N GLU A 58 -1.01 0.02 7.47
CA GLU A 58 0.42 -0.23 7.70
C GLU A 58 1.19 1.08 7.97
N GLN A 59 0.97 2.09 7.12
CA GLN A 59 1.59 3.41 7.29
C GLN A 59 1.23 4.06 8.64
N LEU A 60 -0.05 4.00 9.02
CA LEU A 60 -0.50 4.53 10.31
C LEU A 60 0.16 3.80 11.47
N PHE A 61 0.20 2.48 11.40
CA PHE A 61 0.85 1.64 12.43
C PHE A 61 2.35 1.98 12.57
N LEU A 62 3.06 2.07 11.44
CA LEU A 62 4.48 2.43 11.42
C LEU A 62 4.71 3.84 11.99
N SER A 63 3.87 4.80 11.63
CA SER A 63 3.96 6.17 12.15
C SER A 63 3.77 6.21 13.67
N GLN A 64 2.83 5.44 14.21
CA GLN A 64 2.61 5.34 15.64
C GLN A 64 3.77 4.65 16.37
N LYS A 65 4.29 3.57 15.80
CA LYS A 65 5.37 2.79 16.43
C LYS A 65 6.71 3.49 16.41
N THR A 66 7.05 4.11 15.29
CA THR A 66 8.38 4.72 15.09
C THR A 66 8.42 6.20 15.46
N GLN A 67 7.27 6.83 15.72
CA GLN A 67 7.12 8.28 15.91
C GLN A 67 7.65 9.10 14.72
N LYS A 68 7.91 8.47 13.59
CA LYS A 68 8.33 9.07 12.33
C LYS A 68 7.18 9.01 11.33
N THR A 69 7.17 9.95 10.39
CA THR A 69 6.18 9.93 9.30
C THR A 69 6.79 9.24 8.08
N PRO A 70 6.36 8.03 7.72
CA PRO A 70 6.86 7.34 6.54
C PRO A 70 6.45 8.08 5.26
N ILE A 71 7.28 8.01 4.22
CA ILE A 71 6.88 8.39 2.86
C ILE A 71 5.94 7.32 2.33
N PHE A 72 4.80 7.73 1.80
CA PHE A 72 3.81 6.82 1.24
C PHE A 72 3.91 6.78 -0.28
N LEU A 73 4.28 5.61 -0.82
CA LEU A 73 4.41 5.38 -2.25
C LEU A 73 3.19 4.61 -2.75
N ILE A 74 2.54 5.14 -3.76
CA ILE A 74 1.35 4.56 -4.38
C ILE A 74 1.64 4.39 -5.88
N ASP A 75 1.86 3.15 -6.30
CA ASP A 75 2.14 2.83 -7.69
C ASP A 75 0.90 2.29 -8.39
N ASP A 76 0.45 2.98 -9.44
CA ASP A 76 -0.65 2.62 -10.34
C ASP A 76 -1.92 2.06 -9.65
N MET A 77 -2.18 2.52 -8.41
CA MET A 77 -3.28 2.02 -7.60
C MET A 77 -4.66 2.33 -8.23
N PHE A 78 -4.73 3.43 -9.00
CA PHE A 78 -5.99 3.88 -9.60
C PHE A 78 -6.30 3.19 -10.94
N ALA A 79 -5.36 2.43 -11.52
CA ALA A 79 -5.63 1.66 -12.72
C ALA A 79 -6.77 0.65 -12.50
N ASN A 80 -7.70 0.61 -13.44
CA ASN A 80 -8.90 -0.24 -13.40
C ASN A 80 -9.91 0.09 -12.27
N LEU A 81 -9.76 1.24 -11.60
CA LEU A 81 -10.81 1.79 -10.76
C LEU A 81 -11.65 2.80 -11.57
N ASP A 82 -12.95 2.77 -11.38
CA ASP A 82 -13.81 3.82 -11.90
C ASP A 82 -13.52 5.17 -11.21
N LYS A 83 -13.96 6.27 -11.86
CA LYS A 83 -13.72 7.63 -11.37
C LYS A 83 -14.25 7.87 -9.95
N GLU A 84 -15.39 7.26 -9.61
CA GLU A 84 -16.03 7.40 -8.30
C GLU A 84 -15.20 6.72 -7.21
N ARG A 85 -14.76 5.49 -7.44
CA ARG A 85 -13.92 4.73 -6.50
C ARG A 85 -12.55 5.38 -6.34
N SER A 86 -11.95 5.84 -7.45
CA SER A 86 -10.68 6.58 -7.43
C SER A 86 -10.77 7.84 -6.57
N LYS A 87 -11.84 8.65 -6.73
CA LYS A 87 -12.10 9.84 -5.91
C LYS A 87 -12.30 9.51 -4.43
N LYS A 88 -13.06 8.46 -4.12
CA LYS A 88 -13.28 8.02 -2.73
C LYS A 88 -11.98 7.59 -2.07
N LEU A 89 -11.17 6.80 -2.79
CA LEU A 89 -9.87 6.35 -2.31
C LEU A 89 -8.91 7.53 -2.07
N LEU A 90 -8.83 8.47 -3.00
CA LEU A 90 -7.99 9.66 -2.86
C LEU A 90 -8.40 10.49 -1.64
N ARG A 91 -9.71 10.75 -1.47
CA ARG A 91 -10.24 11.43 -0.27
C ARG A 91 -9.91 10.67 1.03
N PHE A 92 -9.91 9.35 0.97
CA PHE A 92 -9.54 8.52 2.11
C PHE A 92 -8.05 8.71 2.45
N VAL A 93 -7.15 8.59 1.46
CA VAL A 93 -5.71 8.86 1.64
C VAL A 93 -5.48 10.27 2.21
N GLU A 94 -6.19 11.28 1.72
CA GLU A 94 -6.08 12.65 2.20
C GLU A 94 -6.50 12.85 3.65
N ARG A 95 -7.57 12.16 4.10
CA ARG A 95 -8.02 12.22 5.49
C ARG A 95 -7.00 11.70 6.48
N PHE A 96 -6.16 10.76 6.05
CA PHE A 96 -5.08 10.18 6.87
C PHE A 96 -3.79 10.99 6.81
N LYS A 97 -3.72 12.04 5.98
CA LYS A 97 -2.65 13.04 6.11
C LYS A 97 -2.81 13.69 7.48
N ASN A 98 -1.99 13.25 8.43
CA ASN A 98 -2.00 13.80 9.79
C ASN A 98 -1.73 15.31 9.70
N LYS A 99 -2.67 16.14 10.15
CA LYS A 99 -2.55 17.60 10.08
C LYS A 99 -1.31 18.13 10.79
N GLU A 100 -0.81 17.40 11.78
CA GLU A 100 0.35 17.78 12.57
C GLU A 100 1.70 17.30 11.98
N LYS A 101 1.70 16.21 11.23
CA LYS A 101 2.90 15.67 10.59
C LYS A 101 2.67 15.61 9.08
N LYS A 102 3.37 16.46 8.32
CA LYS A 102 3.30 16.48 6.84
C LYS A 102 3.73 15.13 6.27
N THR A 103 2.77 14.26 5.96
CA THR A 103 3.03 12.99 5.27
C THR A 103 3.28 13.29 3.80
N GLN A 104 4.45 12.93 3.30
CA GLN A 104 4.73 12.98 1.87
C GLN A 104 4.12 11.74 1.20
N THR A 105 3.30 11.97 0.18
CA THR A 105 2.71 10.90 -0.64
C THR A 105 3.16 11.08 -2.08
N ILE A 106 3.71 10.03 -2.67
CA ILE A 106 4.13 9.99 -4.07
C ILE A 106 3.20 9.00 -4.78
N ILE A 107 2.54 9.46 -5.84
CA ILE A 107 1.55 8.67 -6.58
C ILE A 107 1.99 8.60 -8.04
N THR A 108 2.09 7.40 -8.59
CA THR A 108 2.16 7.20 -10.04
C THR A 108 0.78 6.85 -10.58
N THR A 109 0.40 7.39 -11.71
CA THR A 109 -0.89 7.10 -12.35
C THR A 109 -0.86 7.40 -13.83
N THR A 110 -1.59 6.61 -14.61
CA THR A 110 -1.84 6.86 -16.03
C THR A 110 -2.99 7.84 -16.27
N ASN A 111 -3.82 8.08 -15.25
CA ASN A 111 -4.97 8.98 -15.31
C ASN A 111 -4.81 10.10 -14.29
N ILE A 112 -4.85 11.34 -14.74
CA ILE A 112 -4.85 12.52 -13.87
C ILE A 112 -6.23 12.62 -13.21
N VAL A 113 -6.30 12.22 -11.94
CA VAL A 113 -7.52 12.32 -11.14
C VAL A 113 -7.32 13.36 -10.06
N ASN A 114 -7.88 14.57 -10.26
CA ASN A 114 -7.94 15.65 -9.27
C ASN A 114 -6.57 16.05 -8.67
N ILE A 115 -5.73 16.70 -9.48
CA ILE A 115 -4.57 17.43 -8.97
C ILE A 115 -5.09 18.68 -8.27
N LYS A 116 -4.66 18.92 -7.01
CA LYS A 116 -4.94 20.15 -6.28
C LYS A 116 -3.89 21.19 -6.60
N GLU A 117 -4.22 22.47 -6.43
CA GLU A 117 -3.33 23.62 -6.66
C GLU A 117 -1.96 23.51 -5.96
N ASN A 118 -1.88 22.75 -4.86
CA ASN A 118 -0.64 22.56 -4.08
C ASN A 118 0.06 21.23 -4.34
N ASP A 119 -0.36 20.46 -5.34
CA ASP A 119 0.28 19.19 -5.66
C ASP A 119 1.38 19.42 -6.71
N PHE A 120 2.57 18.89 -6.44
CA PHE A 120 3.62 18.78 -7.44
C PHE A 120 3.38 17.53 -8.27
N PHE A 121 3.36 17.67 -9.60
CA PHE A 121 3.30 16.51 -10.49
C PHE A 121 4.39 16.58 -11.55
N LEU A 122 4.85 15.39 -11.96
CA LEU A 122 5.78 15.18 -13.04
C LEU A 122 5.04 14.41 -14.13
N GLU A 123 4.95 14.99 -15.32
CA GLU A 123 4.36 14.32 -16.47
C GLU A 123 5.45 13.74 -17.34
N PHE A 124 5.36 12.43 -17.62
CA PHE A 124 6.26 11.73 -18.55
C PHE A 124 5.53 11.51 -19.87
N ASN A 125 5.90 12.28 -20.89
CA ASN A 125 5.40 12.09 -22.23
C ASN A 125 6.29 11.11 -23.00
N GLU A 126 5.72 10.10 -23.64
CA GLU A 126 6.46 9.09 -24.41
C GLU A 126 7.31 9.69 -25.55
N VAL A 127 6.90 10.83 -26.08
CA VAL A 127 7.57 11.51 -27.20
C VAL A 127 8.89 12.18 -26.79
N ASN A 128 9.06 12.50 -25.50
CA ASN A 128 10.25 13.18 -24.98
C ASN A 128 10.87 12.44 -23.81
N LYS A 129 11.46 11.28 -24.08
CA LYS A 129 12.17 10.46 -23.07
C LYS A 129 13.32 11.19 -22.32
N HIS A 130 13.59 12.45 -22.65
CA HIS A 130 14.68 13.24 -22.08
C HIS A 130 14.27 14.56 -21.43
N HIS A 131 12.99 14.92 -21.40
CA HIS A 131 12.52 16.16 -20.76
C HIS A 131 11.54 15.89 -19.64
N LEU A 132 12.01 16.16 -18.44
CA LEU A 132 11.20 16.23 -17.24
C LEU A 132 10.53 17.62 -17.23
N GLN A 133 9.24 17.71 -17.44
CA GLN A 133 8.51 18.96 -17.20
C GLN A 133 8.01 18.98 -15.75
N ILE A 134 8.53 19.93 -14.98
CA ILE A 134 8.07 20.21 -13.62
C ILE A 134 7.06 21.35 -13.76
N ASN A 135 5.79 21.03 -13.71
CA ASN A 135 4.73 22.02 -13.63
C ASN A 135 4.42 22.27 -12.14
N GLY A 136 5.11 23.24 -11.55
CA GLY A 136 4.79 23.76 -10.22
C GLY A 136 3.93 25.00 -10.36
N THR A 137 2.75 24.99 -9.81
CA THR A 137 2.02 26.23 -9.55
C THR A 137 2.61 26.85 -8.28
N THR A 138 3.26 27.99 -8.45
CA THR A 138 3.70 28.88 -7.36
C THR A 138 2.50 29.49 -6.63
#